data_ea91a1bd79d4f1a2578c6055ac5399f4
#
_entry.id   ea91a1bd79d4f1a2578c6055ac5399f4
#
_cell.length_a   1.000
_cell.length_b   1.000
_cell.length_c   1.000
_cell.angle_alpha   90.00
_cell.angle_beta   90.00
_cell.angle_gamma   90.00
#
_symmetry.space_group_name_H-M   'P 1'
#
loop_
_entity.id
_entity.type
_entity.pdbx_description
1 polymer ?
#
loop_
_entity_poly.entity_id
_entity_poly.type
_entity_poly.pdbx_seq_one_letter_code
_entity_poly.pdbx_strand_id
1 'polypeptide(L)'
;MLCELADVSRSGYYEWLKTANEPEKDYDDYLKVKVIFDQGKGKYGWRSLKMRLKDMNHKKIQRIMRKYGLVTKVRRKNPYKDIMKKTMEHRVFPNKLQREFSQIVPLKVFCTDITYIHFFNRFVYLSVIKDIASGEVMAWNLSMYLEMTLVTETIKNMRLETCENIMIHSDQGFHYTNPAYIEIVKELKMIQSMSGKGNCIDNAPIESFFGHMKDELDYQNCNTFEELRLAIEEYMRYYNQERKQWERKKMTPVEYRNHLLAQV
;
A
#
# COMPACT_ATOMS: atom_id res chain seq x y z
N MET A 1 -26.42 -42.01 29.42
CA MET A 1 -26.31 -41.06 30.58
C MET A 1 -25.34 -39.88 30.30
N LEU A 2 -24.02 -40.05 30.13
CA LEU A 2 -23.12 -38.88 29.87
C LEU A 2 -23.35 -38.26 28.47
N CYS A 3 -23.56 -39.05 27.42
CA CYS A 3 -23.86 -38.53 26.09
C CYS A 3 -25.23 -37.86 25.98
N GLU A 4 -26.21 -38.31 26.77
CA GLU A 4 -27.52 -37.69 26.85
C GLU A 4 -27.47 -36.36 27.60
N LEU A 5 -26.65 -36.24 28.67
CA LEU A 5 -26.41 -35.01 29.41
C LEU A 5 -25.65 -33.95 28.54
N ALA A 6 -24.80 -34.39 27.62
CA ALA A 6 -24.03 -33.54 26.72
C ALA A 6 -24.73 -33.29 25.37
N ASP A 7 -25.94 -33.79 25.17
CA ASP A 7 -26.74 -33.71 23.92
C ASP A 7 -25.96 -34.16 22.67
N VAL A 8 -25.19 -35.25 22.79
CA VAL A 8 -24.43 -35.86 21.70
C VAL A 8 -24.77 -37.30 21.48
N SER A 9 -24.81 -37.75 20.22
CA SER A 9 -25.09 -39.18 19.95
C SER A 9 -23.92 -40.06 20.40
N ARG A 10 -24.24 -41.25 20.94
CA ARG A 10 -23.22 -42.25 21.35
C ARG A 10 -22.30 -42.63 20.15
N SER A 11 -22.83 -42.84 18.99
CA SER A 11 -22.05 -43.18 17.77
C SER A 11 -21.09 -42.04 17.40
N GLY A 12 -21.56 -40.78 17.43
CA GLY A 12 -20.73 -39.62 17.16
C GLY A 12 -19.60 -39.44 18.16
N TYR A 13 -19.86 -39.72 19.47
CA TYR A 13 -18.83 -39.70 20.51
C TYR A 13 -17.73 -40.75 20.27
N TYR A 14 -18.11 -42.00 19.94
CA TYR A 14 -17.12 -43.04 19.70
C TYR A 14 -16.37 -42.89 18.36
N GLU A 15 -16.98 -42.31 17.35
CA GLU A 15 -16.31 -41.90 16.10
C GLU A 15 -15.28 -40.79 16.36
N TRP A 16 -15.69 -39.76 17.12
CA TRP A 16 -14.75 -38.70 17.55
C TRP A 16 -13.60 -39.26 18.38
N LEU A 17 -13.87 -40.19 19.32
CA LEU A 17 -12.84 -40.79 20.17
C LEU A 17 -11.77 -41.54 19.39
N LYS A 18 -12.12 -42.16 18.26
CA LYS A 18 -11.16 -42.84 17.37
C LYS A 18 -10.20 -41.86 16.73
N THR A 19 -10.64 -40.65 16.43
CA THR A 19 -9.84 -39.61 15.76
C THR A 19 -9.28 -38.55 16.72
N ALA A 20 -9.67 -38.58 17.99
CA ALA A 20 -9.27 -37.58 18.99
C ALA A 20 -7.77 -37.49 19.23
N ASN A 21 -7.03 -38.59 19.04
CA ASN A 21 -5.58 -38.67 19.20
C ASN A 21 -4.81 -38.63 17.85
N GLU A 22 -5.53 -38.53 16.71
CA GLU A 22 -4.85 -38.36 15.43
C GLU A 22 -4.33 -36.93 15.28
N PRO A 23 -3.09 -36.75 14.75
CA PRO A 23 -2.59 -35.41 14.48
C PRO A 23 -3.53 -34.70 13.51
N GLU A 24 -3.83 -33.47 13.84
CA GLU A 24 -4.80 -32.67 13.07
C GLU A 24 -4.32 -32.50 11.61
N LYS A 25 -5.15 -32.91 10.66
CA LYS A 25 -4.85 -33.03 9.22
C LYS A 25 -4.21 -31.79 8.58
N ASP A 26 -4.44 -30.59 9.15
CA ASP A 26 -3.91 -29.32 8.65
C ASP A 26 -2.77 -28.74 9.51
N TYR A 27 -2.31 -29.45 10.55
CA TYR A 27 -1.37 -28.89 11.52
C TYR A 27 -0.01 -28.57 10.91
N ASP A 28 0.54 -29.45 10.09
CA ASP A 28 1.82 -29.22 9.41
C ASP A 28 1.75 -28.04 8.43
N ASP A 29 0.65 -27.93 7.72
CA ASP A 29 0.42 -26.80 6.82
C ASP A 29 0.20 -25.50 7.58
N TYR A 30 -0.46 -25.57 8.75
CA TYR A 30 -0.59 -24.43 9.65
C TYR A 30 0.79 -23.94 10.13
N LEU A 31 1.70 -24.83 10.50
CA LEU A 31 3.05 -24.43 10.92
C LEU A 31 3.80 -23.68 9.80
N LYS A 32 3.70 -24.16 8.55
CA LYS A 32 4.27 -23.47 7.38
C LYS A 32 3.68 -22.08 7.18
N VAL A 33 2.36 -21.96 7.27
CA VAL A 33 1.65 -20.69 7.13
C VAL A 33 2.02 -19.74 8.27
N LYS A 34 2.06 -20.26 9.51
CA LYS A 34 2.38 -19.48 10.72
C LYS A 34 3.78 -18.88 10.68
N VAL A 35 4.80 -19.66 10.29
CA VAL A 35 6.17 -19.17 10.18
C VAL A 35 6.24 -17.93 9.28
N ILE A 36 5.63 -17.98 8.10
CA ILE A 36 5.64 -16.85 7.17
C ILE A 36 4.75 -15.69 7.67
N PHE A 37 3.63 -16.01 8.31
CA PHE A 37 2.76 -14.99 8.92
C PHE A 37 3.48 -14.22 10.02
N ASP A 38 4.25 -14.93 10.88
CA ASP A 38 5.02 -14.33 11.97
C ASP A 38 6.23 -13.55 11.45
N GLN A 39 6.90 -14.01 10.38
CA GLN A 39 7.92 -13.23 9.66
C GLN A 39 7.36 -11.90 9.17
N GLY A 40 6.11 -11.87 8.73
CA GLY A 40 5.38 -10.65 8.37
C GLY A 40 4.85 -9.86 9.56
N LYS A 41 5.23 -10.19 10.80
CA LYS A 41 4.76 -9.55 12.04
C LYS A 41 3.21 -9.49 12.12
N GLY A 42 2.53 -10.49 11.55
CA GLY A 42 1.07 -10.54 11.48
C GLY A 42 0.43 -9.59 10.46
N LYS A 43 1.18 -9.04 9.53
CA LYS A 43 0.69 -8.11 8.50
C LYS A 43 0.40 -8.78 7.16
N TYR A 44 0.85 -10.03 6.94
CA TYR A 44 0.64 -10.75 5.69
C TYR A 44 -0.75 -11.39 5.63
N GLY A 45 -1.60 -10.88 4.75
CA GLY A 45 -2.86 -11.51 4.39
C GLY A 45 -2.65 -12.74 3.50
N TRP A 46 -3.73 -13.49 3.23
CA TRP A 46 -3.66 -14.73 2.45
C TRP A 46 -3.01 -14.58 1.07
N ARG A 47 -3.17 -13.40 0.40
CA ARG A 47 -2.51 -13.13 -0.89
C ARG A 47 -1.00 -13.07 -0.74
N SER A 48 -0.49 -12.35 0.25
CA SER A 48 0.94 -12.27 0.55
C SER A 48 1.53 -13.62 0.96
N LEU A 49 0.76 -14.41 1.73
CA LEU A 49 1.14 -15.78 2.09
C LEU A 49 1.20 -16.69 0.87
N LYS A 50 0.21 -16.61 -0.05
CA LYS A 50 0.20 -17.41 -1.29
C LYS A 50 1.37 -17.10 -2.21
N MET A 51 1.80 -15.84 -2.28
CA MET A 51 2.96 -15.47 -3.10
C MET A 51 4.26 -16.11 -2.59
N ARG A 52 4.34 -16.42 -1.29
CA ARG A 52 5.49 -17.08 -0.65
C ARG A 52 5.36 -18.60 -0.58
N LEU A 53 4.14 -19.10 -0.36
CA LEU A 53 3.79 -20.53 -0.33
C LEU A 53 3.24 -20.95 -1.70
N LYS A 54 4.12 -21.05 -2.69
CA LYS A 54 3.74 -21.34 -4.08
C LYS A 54 2.98 -22.67 -4.23
N ASP A 55 3.34 -23.67 -3.43
CA ASP A 55 2.79 -25.02 -3.50
C ASP A 55 1.44 -25.18 -2.79
N MET A 56 1.02 -24.19 -1.99
CA MET A 56 -0.23 -24.25 -1.23
C MET A 56 -1.35 -23.50 -1.93
N ASN A 57 -2.52 -24.14 -2.10
CA ASN A 57 -3.69 -23.50 -2.69
C ASN A 57 -4.20 -22.35 -1.80
N HIS A 58 -4.60 -21.22 -2.40
CA HIS A 58 -5.09 -20.04 -1.69
C HIS A 58 -6.32 -20.32 -0.81
N LYS A 59 -7.23 -21.20 -1.25
CA LYS A 59 -8.40 -21.64 -0.45
C LYS A 59 -7.96 -22.38 0.81
N LYS A 60 -6.89 -23.20 0.72
CA LYS A 60 -6.31 -23.90 1.86
C LYS A 60 -5.71 -22.91 2.86
N ILE A 61 -4.94 -21.92 2.38
CA ILE A 61 -4.37 -20.86 3.23
C ILE A 61 -5.47 -20.09 3.97
N GLN A 62 -6.53 -19.67 3.28
CA GLN A 62 -7.67 -18.97 3.89
C GLN A 62 -8.36 -19.82 4.96
N ARG A 63 -8.56 -21.12 4.69
CA ARG A 63 -9.17 -22.07 5.65
C ARG A 63 -8.28 -22.20 6.89
N ILE A 64 -6.97 -22.37 6.73
CA ILE A 64 -6.00 -22.48 7.82
C ILE A 64 -5.97 -21.18 8.63
N MET A 65 -5.87 -20.01 7.99
CA MET A 65 -5.91 -18.74 8.70
C MET A 65 -7.17 -18.60 9.56
N ARG A 66 -8.33 -18.96 9.00
CA ARG A 66 -9.62 -18.92 9.74
C ARG A 66 -9.64 -19.92 10.89
N LYS A 67 -9.24 -21.17 10.63
CA LYS A 67 -9.27 -22.26 11.62
C LYS A 67 -8.39 -21.98 12.84
N TYR A 68 -7.20 -21.45 12.61
CA TYR A 68 -6.20 -21.18 13.65
C TYR A 68 -6.15 -19.71 14.10
N GLY A 69 -7.13 -18.89 13.74
CA GLY A 69 -7.24 -17.52 14.21
C GLY A 69 -6.11 -16.59 13.78
N LEU A 70 -5.47 -16.85 12.62
CA LEU A 70 -4.44 -15.95 12.08
C LEU A 70 -5.10 -14.72 11.45
N VAL A 71 -5.33 -13.72 12.28
CA VAL A 71 -5.98 -12.45 11.87
C VAL A 71 -4.92 -11.42 11.52
N THR A 72 -5.01 -10.87 10.30
CA THR A 72 -4.09 -9.83 9.84
C THR A 72 -4.33 -8.53 10.61
N LYS A 73 -3.26 -7.91 11.09
CA LYS A 73 -3.32 -6.58 11.74
C LYS A 73 -3.62 -5.53 10.67
N VAL A 74 -4.79 -4.90 10.72
CA VAL A 74 -5.23 -3.87 9.79
C VAL A 74 -5.45 -2.56 10.53
N ARG A 75 -5.09 -1.44 9.89
CA ARG A 75 -5.30 -0.10 10.44
C ARG A 75 -6.79 0.20 10.64
N ARG A 76 -7.14 0.80 11.78
CA ARG A 76 -8.49 1.35 12.00
C ARG A 76 -8.75 2.54 11.06
N LYS A 77 -9.97 2.65 10.50
CA LYS A 77 -10.38 3.82 9.69
C LYS A 77 -10.24 5.11 10.52
N ASN A 78 -9.60 6.12 9.93
CA ASN A 78 -9.44 7.42 10.59
C ASN A 78 -10.74 8.22 10.46
N PRO A 79 -11.42 8.59 11.58
CA PRO A 79 -12.67 9.35 11.55
C PRO A 79 -12.50 10.81 11.08
N TYR A 80 -11.28 11.34 11.10
CA TYR A 80 -11.00 12.74 10.74
C TYR A 80 -10.79 12.98 9.23
N LYS A 81 -10.81 11.93 8.41
CA LYS A 81 -10.58 12.06 6.94
C LYS A 81 -11.64 12.94 6.23
N ASP A 82 -12.81 13.05 6.80
CA ASP A 82 -13.93 13.83 6.20
C ASP A 82 -13.92 15.31 6.57
N ILE A 83 -13.18 15.71 7.60
CA ILE A 83 -13.18 17.10 8.11
C ILE A 83 -12.26 18.00 7.28
N MET A 84 -11.16 17.47 6.73
CA MET A 84 -10.19 18.23 5.93
C MET A 84 -10.62 18.56 4.49
N LYS A 85 -11.75 18.06 4.04
CA LYS A 85 -12.24 18.25 2.65
C LYS A 85 -12.90 19.58 2.36
N LYS A 86 -12.98 20.51 3.31
CA LYS A 86 -13.90 21.66 3.21
C LYS A 86 -13.30 23.01 2.88
N THR A 87 -12.04 23.18 2.55
CA THR A 87 -11.49 24.52 2.30
C THR A 87 -10.69 24.65 1.00
N MET A 88 -11.10 25.63 0.20
CA MET A 88 -10.44 26.49 -0.77
C MET A 88 -10.58 26.20 -2.26
N GLU A 89 -11.00 27.27 -2.99
CA GLU A 89 -11.02 27.39 -4.44
C GLU A 89 -9.62 27.69 -4.99
N HIS A 90 -9.14 26.86 -5.90
CA HIS A 90 -7.85 27.01 -6.54
C HIS A 90 -7.91 26.68 -8.04
N ARG A 91 -6.89 27.08 -8.81
CA ARG A 91 -6.79 26.79 -10.24
C ARG A 91 -6.81 25.29 -10.50
N VAL A 92 -7.91 24.80 -11.05
CA VAL A 92 -8.14 23.39 -11.31
C VAL A 92 -7.72 23.06 -12.74
N PHE A 93 -6.90 22.04 -12.90
CA PHE A 93 -6.58 21.47 -14.20
C PHE A 93 -7.56 20.34 -14.54
N PRO A 94 -7.81 20.08 -15.85
CA PRO A 94 -8.72 19.01 -16.26
C PRO A 94 -8.16 17.64 -15.86
N ASN A 95 -9.07 16.72 -15.52
CA ASN A 95 -8.73 15.32 -15.29
C ASN A 95 -8.42 14.64 -16.64
N LYS A 96 -7.14 14.60 -16.99
CA LYS A 96 -6.66 13.94 -18.23
C LYS A 96 -6.48 12.43 -18.04
N LEU A 97 -6.28 11.98 -16.80
CA LEU A 97 -6.10 10.56 -16.49
C LEU A 97 -7.40 9.75 -16.63
N GLN A 98 -8.56 10.37 -16.33
CA GLN A 98 -9.90 9.78 -16.48
C GLN A 98 -10.05 8.38 -15.88
N ARG A 99 -9.31 8.07 -14.81
CA ARG A 99 -9.23 6.74 -14.17
C ARG A 99 -8.61 5.63 -15.02
N GLU A 100 -7.92 5.97 -16.07
CA GLU A 100 -7.16 4.99 -16.86
C GLU A 100 -5.92 4.52 -16.09
N PHE A 101 -6.14 3.74 -15.03
CA PHE A 101 -5.06 3.23 -14.16
C PHE A 101 -4.35 2.00 -14.76
N SER A 102 -4.89 1.41 -15.81
CA SER A 102 -4.30 0.27 -16.53
C SER A 102 -3.24 0.72 -17.53
N GLN A 103 -2.26 1.49 -17.05
CA GLN A 103 -1.16 1.96 -17.89
C GLN A 103 -0.22 0.80 -18.23
N ILE A 104 0.19 0.72 -19.50
CA ILE A 104 1.06 -0.34 -20.01
C ILE A 104 2.51 0.13 -20.08
N VAL A 105 2.73 1.41 -20.40
CA VAL A 105 4.08 1.98 -20.56
C VAL A 105 4.51 2.60 -19.22
N PRO A 106 5.57 2.07 -18.60
CA PRO A 106 6.08 2.64 -17.35
C PRO A 106 6.75 3.98 -17.57
N LEU A 107 6.86 4.75 -16.50
CA LEU A 107 7.52 6.06 -16.48
C LEU A 107 6.85 7.13 -17.38
N LYS A 108 5.56 6.99 -17.68
CA LYS A 108 4.79 7.95 -18.49
C LYS A 108 3.68 8.64 -17.70
N VAL A 109 3.12 7.98 -16.72
CA VAL A 109 2.01 8.52 -15.91
C VAL A 109 2.29 8.30 -14.44
N PHE A 110 2.45 9.39 -13.71
CA PHE A 110 2.67 9.37 -12.26
C PHE A 110 1.45 9.89 -11.50
N CYS A 111 1.24 9.37 -10.31
CA CYS A 111 0.36 9.96 -9.33
C CYS A 111 1.16 10.49 -8.14
N THR A 112 0.70 11.61 -7.58
CA THR A 112 1.33 12.24 -6.42
C THR A 112 0.27 12.65 -5.41
N ASP A 113 0.63 12.54 -4.14
CA ASP A 113 -0.22 12.98 -3.04
C ASP A 113 0.63 13.15 -1.77
N ILE A 114 0.04 13.83 -0.78
CA ILE A 114 0.63 14.03 0.54
C ILE A 114 -0.18 13.22 1.56
N THR A 115 0.52 12.42 2.35
CA THR A 115 -0.07 11.82 3.53
C THR A 115 0.55 12.36 4.80
N TYR A 116 -0.20 12.32 5.90
CA TYR A 116 0.32 12.66 7.22
C TYR A 116 0.45 11.41 8.07
N ILE A 117 1.51 11.41 8.87
CA ILE A 117 1.85 10.36 9.83
C ILE A 117 1.77 11.01 11.21
N HIS A 118 1.02 10.40 12.13
CA HIS A 118 0.97 10.88 13.50
C HIS A 118 2.25 10.42 14.20
N PHE A 119 3.09 11.38 14.57
CA PHE A 119 4.36 11.11 15.22
C PHE A 119 4.44 11.90 16.52
N PHE A 120 4.45 11.21 17.67
CA PHE A 120 4.21 11.79 18.98
C PHE A 120 2.94 12.68 19.00
N ASN A 121 3.04 13.92 19.46
CA ASN A 121 1.94 14.87 19.57
C ASN A 121 1.76 15.79 18.36
N ARG A 122 2.34 15.45 17.19
CA ARG A 122 2.28 16.25 15.98
C ARG A 122 2.10 15.39 14.73
N PHE A 123 1.82 16.04 13.62
CA PHE A 123 1.83 15.40 12.31
C PHE A 123 3.16 15.66 11.61
N VAL A 124 3.60 14.66 10.87
CA VAL A 124 4.70 14.72 9.92
C VAL A 124 4.10 14.42 8.54
N TYR A 125 4.58 15.06 7.53
CA TYR A 125 4.02 15.04 6.19
C TYR A 125 4.96 14.34 5.23
N LEU A 126 4.42 13.38 4.50
CA LEU A 126 5.13 12.60 3.49
C LEU A 126 4.49 12.83 2.13
N SER A 127 5.26 13.42 1.21
CA SER A 127 4.91 13.55 -0.21
C SER A 127 5.53 12.40 -0.99
N VAL A 128 4.76 11.81 -1.91
CA VAL A 128 5.21 10.67 -2.71
C VAL A 128 4.81 10.86 -4.16
N ILE A 129 5.69 10.47 -5.08
CA ILE A 129 5.41 10.31 -6.50
C ILE A 129 5.56 8.84 -6.85
N LYS A 130 4.56 8.28 -7.50
CA LYS A 130 4.46 6.86 -7.84
C LYS A 130 4.11 6.68 -9.31
N ASP A 131 4.81 5.79 -10.01
CA ASP A 131 4.46 5.37 -11.37
C ASP A 131 3.19 4.50 -11.34
N ILE A 132 2.20 4.85 -12.15
CA ILE A 132 0.92 4.12 -12.18
C ILE A 132 1.09 2.75 -12.82
N ALA A 133 1.86 2.64 -13.89
CA ALA A 133 2.05 1.39 -14.62
C ALA A 133 2.74 0.33 -13.75
N SER A 134 3.93 0.62 -13.28
CA SER A 134 4.73 -0.33 -12.48
C SER A 134 4.32 -0.38 -11.02
N GLY A 135 3.76 0.73 -10.51
CA GLY A 135 3.48 0.91 -9.08
C GLY A 135 4.71 1.27 -8.26
N GLU A 136 5.84 1.55 -8.90
CA GLU A 136 7.09 1.93 -8.25
C GLU A 136 6.98 3.33 -7.62
N VAL A 137 7.48 3.47 -6.42
CA VAL A 137 7.69 4.78 -5.80
C VAL A 137 8.95 5.40 -6.40
N MET A 138 8.79 6.47 -7.17
CA MET A 138 9.86 7.13 -7.90
C MET A 138 10.59 8.17 -7.06
N ALA A 139 9.85 8.89 -6.22
CA ALA A 139 10.41 9.90 -5.32
C ALA A 139 9.51 10.08 -4.10
N TRP A 140 10.11 10.52 -3.02
CA TRP A 140 9.42 10.88 -1.79
C TRP A 140 10.20 11.94 -1.02
N ASN A 141 9.51 12.66 -0.16
CA ASN A 141 10.10 13.60 0.77
C ASN A 141 9.29 13.65 2.06
N LEU A 142 9.98 13.80 3.20
CA LEU A 142 9.40 13.84 4.53
C LEU A 142 9.72 15.19 5.18
N SER A 143 8.70 15.84 5.76
CA SER A 143 8.88 17.11 6.46
C SER A 143 8.01 17.18 7.72
N MET A 144 8.50 17.89 8.72
CA MET A 144 7.70 18.26 9.90
C MET A 144 6.68 19.37 9.59
N TYR A 145 6.83 20.04 8.46
CA TYR A 145 5.99 21.17 8.07
C TYR A 145 5.30 20.90 6.72
N LEU A 146 4.05 21.33 6.61
CA LEU A 146 3.27 21.22 5.38
C LEU A 146 3.52 22.45 4.50
N GLU A 147 4.72 22.56 3.96
CA GLU A 147 5.16 23.67 3.13
C GLU A 147 5.27 23.30 1.66
N MET A 148 5.36 24.31 0.78
CA MET A 148 5.54 24.08 -0.66
C MET A 148 6.81 23.31 -1.00
N THR A 149 7.87 23.52 -0.21
CA THR A 149 9.15 22.79 -0.32
C THR A 149 8.97 21.27 -0.28
N LEU A 150 7.98 20.76 0.48
CA LEU A 150 7.69 19.33 0.56
C LEU A 150 7.42 18.74 -0.83
N VAL A 151 6.52 19.33 -1.61
CA VAL A 151 6.15 18.79 -2.94
C VAL A 151 7.15 19.17 -4.03
N THR A 152 7.75 20.35 -3.94
CA THR A 152 8.73 20.80 -4.95
C THR A 152 10.03 20.01 -4.87
N GLU A 153 10.51 19.70 -3.66
CA GLU A 153 11.67 18.81 -3.49
C GLU A 153 11.33 17.35 -3.87
N THR A 154 10.09 16.89 -3.65
CA THR A 154 9.69 15.57 -4.11
C THR A 154 9.82 15.42 -5.63
N ILE A 155 9.42 16.44 -6.40
CA ILE A 155 9.60 16.41 -7.87
C ILE A 155 11.09 16.45 -8.25
N LYS A 156 11.87 17.31 -7.61
CA LYS A 156 13.31 17.42 -7.88
C LYS A 156 14.07 16.12 -7.54
N ASN A 157 13.61 15.38 -6.55
CA ASN A 157 14.19 14.09 -6.18
C ASN A 157 13.88 12.98 -7.18
N MET A 158 12.98 13.21 -8.13
CA MET A 158 12.64 12.25 -9.17
C MET A 158 13.79 12.18 -10.20
N ARG A 159 14.54 11.08 -10.16
CA ARG A 159 15.70 10.85 -11.03
C ARG A 159 15.26 10.23 -12.36
N LEU A 160 14.87 11.08 -13.29
CA LEU A 160 14.54 10.69 -14.67
C LEU A 160 15.48 11.41 -15.64
N GLU A 161 15.83 10.74 -16.72
CA GLU A 161 16.66 11.34 -17.80
C GLU A 161 15.92 12.50 -18.47
N THR A 162 14.61 12.38 -18.62
CA THR A 162 13.72 13.44 -19.12
C THR A 162 12.35 13.33 -18.46
N CYS A 163 11.75 14.49 -18.20
CA CYS A 163 10.37 14.59 -17.73
C CYS A 163 9.40 15.05 -18.82
N GLU A 164 9.87 15.23 -20.05
CA GLU A 164 9.05 15.74 -21.15
C GLU A 164 7.91 14.79 -21.52
N ASN A 165 6.70 15.36 -21.64
CA ASN A 165 5.46 14.64 -21.94
C ASN A 165 5.04 13.58 -20.90
N ILE A 166 5.61 13.61 -19.71
CA ILE A 166 5.18 12.78 -18.59
C ILE A 166 3.95 13.44 -17.95
N MET A 167 2.91 12.65 -17.70
CA MET A 167 1.75 13.11 -16.96
C MET A 167 1.97 12.94 -15.45
N ILE A 168 1.70 14.01 -14.70
CA ILE A 168 1.63 13.94 -13.22
C ILE A 168 0.21 14.24 -12.76
N HIS A 169 -0.41 13.29 -12.11
CA HIS A 169 -1.78 13.36 -11.61
C HIS A 169 -1.81 13.56 -10.09
N SER A 170 -2.59 14.52 -9.62
CA SER A 170 -2.76 14.83 -8.20
C SER A 170 -4.23 15.05 -7.85
N ASP A 171 -4.52 15.19 -6.57
CA ASP A 171 -5.77 15.80 -6.13
C ASP A 171 -5.78 17.32 -6.36
N GLN A 172 -6.87 18.00 -5.94
CA GLN A 172 -7.01 19.46 -5.99
C GLN A 172 -6.49 20.13 -4.71
N GLY A 173 -5.51 19.54 -4.03
CA GLY A 173 -4.92 20.10 -2.83
C GLY A 173 -4.20 21.43 -3.08
N PHE A 174 -4.11 22.26 -2.04
CA PHE A 174 -3.45 23.58 -2.09
C PHE A 174 -2.06 23.53 -2.73
N HIS A 175 -1.27 22.52 -2.40
CA HIS A 175 0.11 22.39 -2.86
C HIS A 175 0.20 22.20 -4.38
N TYR A 176 -0.73 21.44 -4.96
CA TYR A 176 -0.74 21.12 -6.39
C TYR A 176 -1.40 22.20 -7.26
N THR A 177 -2.18 23.10 -6.64
CA THR A 177 -2.80 24.24 -7.30
C THR A 177 -2.01 25.54 -7.12
N ASN A 178 -0.94 25.49 -6.34
CA ASN A 178 -0.07 26.63 -6.09
C ASN A 178 0.77 27.00 -7.32
N PRO A 179 0.92 28.30 -7.66
CA PRO A 179 1.71 28.76 -8.79
C PRO A 179 3.12 28.19 -8.84
N ALA A 180 3.82 28.10 -7.70
CA ALA A 180 5.18 27.57 -7.64
C ALA A 180 5.28 26.10 -8.08
N TYR A 181 4.29 25.26 -7.73
CA TYR A 181 4.23 23.89 -8.20
C TYR A 181 3.95 23.82 -9.71
N ILE A 182 2.97 24.62 -10.16
CA ILE A 182 2.57 24.68 -11.57
C ILE A 182 3.76 25.09 -12.44
N GLU A 183 4.57 26.06 -11.97
CA GLU A 183 5.76 26.55 -12.69
C GLU A 183 6.80 25.43 -12.84
N ILE A 184 7.12 24.70 -11.77
CA ILE A 184 8.07 23.57 -11.82
C ILE A 184 7.57 22.49 -12.79
N VAL A 185 6.29 22.12 -12.73
CA VAL A 185 5.70 21.12 -13.65
C VAL A 185 5.82 21.58 -15.10
N LYS A 186 5.62 22.89 -15.34
CA LYS A 186 5.75 23.50 -16.67
C LYS A 186 7.21 23.55 -17.15
N GLU A 187 8.14 23.95 -16.29
CA GLU A 187 9.59 23.97 -16.59
C GLU A 187 10.10 22.57 -16.96
N LEU A 188 9.63 21.53 -16.27
CA LEU A 188 9.94 20.14 -16.59
C LEU A 188 9.18 19.61 -17.80
N LYS A 189 8.36 20.44 -18.46
CA LYS A 189 7.51 20.08 -19.62
C LYS A 189 6.58 18.88 -19.35
N MET A 190 6.18 18.72 -18.08
CA MET A 190 5.25 17.69 -17.67
C MET A 190 3.80 18.13 -17.92
N ILE A 191 2.92 17.16 -18.08
CA ILE A 191 1.49 17.37 -18.27
C ILE A 191 0.79 17.26 -16.90
N GLN A 192 0.24 18.37 -16.41
CA GLN A 192 -0.52 18.34 -15.16
C GLN A 192 -1.95 17.82 -15.40
N SER A 193 -2.39 16.91 -14.51
CA SER A 193 -3.73 16.35 -14.46
C SER A 193 -4.22 16.35 -13.01
N MET A 194 -5.50 16.63 -12.79
CA MET A 194 -6.08 16.66 -11.44
C MET A 194 -7.38 15.86 -11.35
N SER A 195 -7.59 15.22 -10.21
CA SER A 195 -8.84 14.52 -9.92
C SER A 195 -10.04 15.50 -9.90
N GLY A 196 -11.24 15.01 -10.15
CA GLY A 196 -12.46 15.79 -10.00
C GLY A 196 -12.72 16.18 -8.53
N LYS A 197 -13.37 17.32 -8.30
CA LYS A 197 -13.70 17.81 -6.94
C LYS A 197 -14.52 16.76 -6.16
N GLY A 198 -14.00 16.32 -5.03
CA GLY A 198 -14.67 15.35 -4.16
C GLY A 198 -14.60 13.90 -4.62
N ASN A 199 -13.82 13.58 -5.64
CA ASN A 199 -13.73 12.27 -6.27
C ASN A 199 -12.44 11.54 -5.83
N CYS A 200 -12.48 10.92 -4.64
CA CYS A 200 -11.32 10.21 -4.09
C CYS A 200 -10.87 9.01 -4.94
N ILE A 201 -11.77 8.46 -5.76
CA ILE A 201 -11.44 7.31 -6.64
C ILE A 201 -10.42 7.71 -7.72
N ASP A 202 -10.40 8.98 -8.12
CA ASP A 202 -9.51 9.46 -9.19
C ASP A 202 -8.02 9.40 -8.80
N ASN A 203 -7.69 9.31 -7.49
CA ASN A 203 -6.32 9.16 -6.99
C ASN A 203 -6.09 7.82 -6.26
N ALA A 204 -6.93 6.81 -6.54
CA ALA A 204 -6.92 5.51 -5.89
C ALA A 204 -5.54 4.80 -5.85
N PRO A 205 -4.67 4.86 -6.90
CA PRO A 205 -3.40 4.17 -6.88
C PRO A 205 -2.46 4.62 -5.75
N ILE A 206 -2.42 5.92 -5.44
CA ILE A 206 -1.56 6.43 -4.37
C ILE A 206 -2.25 6.34 -3.00
N GLU A 207 -3.58 6.49 -2.94
CA GLU A 207 -4.32 6.26 -1.70
C GLU A 207 -4.17 4.81 -1.20
N SER A 208 -4.23 3.85 -2.12
CA SER A 208 -3.98 2.43 -1.83
C SER A 208 -2.56 2.20 -1.31
N PHE A 209 -1.56 2.83 -1.92
CA PHE A 209 -0.18 2.78 -1.45
C PHE A 209 -0.05 3.31 -0.01
N PHE A 210 -0.59 4.48 0.28
CA PHE A 210 -0.55 5.04 1.63
C PHE A 210 -1.29 4.17 2.65
N GLY A 211 -2.37 3.51 2.23
CA GLY A 211 -3.04 2.52 3.05
C GLY A 211 -2.09 1.40 3.47
N HIS A 212 -1.45 0.75 2.49
CA HIS A 212 -0.50 -0.34 2.75
C HIS A 212 0.71 0.13 3.56
N MET A 213 1.28 1.29 3.20
CA MET A 213 2.41 1.83 3.93
C MET A 213 2.08 2.03 5.43
N LYS A 214 0.95 2.65 5.74
CA LYS A 214 0.55 2.89 7.13
C LYS A 214 0.20 1.63 7.92
N ASP A 215 -0.19 0.56 7.23
CA ASP A 215 -0.46 -0.73 7.86
C ASP A 215 0.83 -1.55 8.06
N GLU A 216 1.83 -1.37 7.19
CA GLU A 216 3.05 -2.19 7.17
C GLU A 216 4.26 -1.51 7.83
N LEU A 217 4.32 -0.17 7.79
CA LEU A 217 5.41 0.61 8.39
C LEU A 217 5.33 0.58 9.92
N ASP A 218 6.38 0.09 10.56
CA ASP A 218 6.49 0.05 12.02
C ASP A 218 7.25 1.29 12.52
N TYR A 219 6.55 2.42 12.61
CA TYR A 219 7.11 3.69 13.05
C TYR A 219 6.83 4.03 14.52
N GLN A 220 6.07 3.18 15.21
CA GLN A 220 5.68 3.44 16.60
C GLN A 220 6.86 3.38 17.58
N ASN A 221 7.93 2.69 17.19
CA ASN A 221 9.15 2.55 17.97
C ASN A 221 10.22 3.62 17.65
N CYS A 222 9.94 4.50 16.69
CA CYS A 222 10.85 5.62 16.37
C CYS A 222 10.72 6.71 17.43
N ASN A 223 11.85 7.15 17.96
CA ASN A 223 11.92 8.20 19.00
C ASN A 223 12.32 9.56 18.42
N THR A 224 12.95 9.58 17.25
CA THR A 224 13.42 10.80 16.59
C THR A 224 12.88 10.92 15.18
N PHE A 225 12.85 12.14 14.64
CA PHE A 225 12.46 12.38 13.26
C PHE A 225 13.38 11.63 12.27
N GLU A 226 14.66 11.55 12.60
CA GLU A 226 15.63 10.87 11.75
C GLU A 226 15.42 9.35 11.75
N GLU A 227 15.10 8.74 12.89
CA GLU A 227 14.69 7.32 12.94
C GLU A 227 13.42 7.06 12.12
N LEU A 228 12.43 7.97 12.18
CA LEU A 228 11.25 7.89 11.35
C LEU A 228 11.60 7.98 9.85
N ARG A 229 12.52 8.89 9.49
CA ARG A 229 12.98 9.06 8.11
C ARG A 229 13.66 7.80 7.59
N LEU A 230 14.55 7.21 8.39
CA LEU A 230 15.21 5.94 8.05
C LEU A 230 14.23 4.78 7.93
N ALA A 231 13.25 4.69 8.81
CA ALA A 231 12.21 3.65 8.73
C ALA A 231 11.35 3.78 7.46
N ILE A 232 11.05 5.02 7.04
CA ILE A 232 10.35 5.28 5.77
C ILE A 232 11.24 4.93 4.58
N GLU A 233 12.52 5.30 4.60
CA GLU A 233 13.49 4.96 3.54
C GLU A 233 13.61 3.44 3.36
N GLU A 234 13.74 2.70 4.45
CA GLU A 234 13.77 1.24 4.44
C GLU A 234 12.46 0.66 3.90
N TYR A 235 11.31 1.23 4.30
CA TYR A 235 10.02 0.81 3.76
C TYR A 235 9.91 1.06 2.26
N MET A 236 10.35 2.22 1.74
CA MET A 236 10.32 2.51 0.30
C MET A 236 11.20 1.54 -0.49
N ARG A 237 12.38 1.20 0.04
CA ARG A 237 13.25 0.18 -0.55
C ARG A 237 12.55 -1.20 -0.55
N TYR A 238 12.02 -1.62 0.59
CA TYR A 238 11.25 -2.87 0.71
C TYR A 238 10.06 -2.91 -0.25
N TYR A 239 9.28 -1.83 -0.30
CA TYR A 239 8.11 -1.72 -1.18
C TYR A 239 8.48 -1.90 -2.65
N ASN A 240 9.54 -1.23 -3.12
CA ASN A 240 9.96 -1.25 -4.50
C ASN A 240 10.66 -2.56 -4.91
N GLN A 241 11.49 -3.14 -4.03
CA GLN A 241 12.41 -4.22 -4.40
C GLN A 241 12.02 -5.59 -3.84
N GLU A 242 11.22 -5.66 -2.77
CA GLU A 242 10.95 -6.93 -2.08
C GLU A 242 9.46 -7.24 -1.96
N ARG A 243 8.59 -6.21 -1.90
CA ARG A 243 7.16 -6.37 -1.74
C ARG A 243 6.48 -6.82 -3.03
N LYS A 244 6.23 -8.11 -3.16
CA LYS A 244 5.51 -8.69 -4.31
C LYS A 244 4.04 -8.31 -4.29
N GLN A 245 3.51 -7.95 -5.48
CA GLN A 245 2.13 -7.51 -5.67
C GLN A 245 1.35 -8.50 -6.53
N TRP A 246 0.20 -8.93 -6.04
CA TRP A 246 -0.61 -9.95 -6.72
C TRP A 246 -1.01 -9.53 -8.14
N GLU A 247 -1.47 -8.29 -8.28
CA GLU A 247 -2.00 -7.75 -9.54
C GLU A 247 -0.90 -7.43 -10.56
N ARG A 248 0.38 -7.40 -10.13
CA ARG A 248 1.56 -7.20 -10.95
C ARG A 248 2.28 -8.52 -11.22
N LYS A 249 1.55 -9.52 -11.67
CA LYS A 249 2.10 -10.86 -11.96
C LYS A 249 2.93 -11.45 -10.80
N LYS A 250 2.65 -11.07 -9.56
CA LYS A 250 3.39 -11.46 -8.35
C LYS A 250 4.84 -10.97 -8.33
N MET A 251 5.13 -9.91 -9.06
CA MET A 251 6.44 -9.24 -9.10
C MET A 251 6.47 -8.07 -8.12
N THR A 252 7.67 -7.61 -7.78
CA THR A 252 7.87 -6.32 -7.13
C THR A 252 7.65 -5.19 -8.12
N PRO A 253 7.43 -3.94 -7.67
CA PRO A 253 7.31 -2.79 -8.58
C PRO A 253 8.49 -2.65 -9.55
N VAL A 254 9.72 -2.83 -9.09
CA VAL A 254 10.93 -2.75 -9.94
C VAL A 254 10.99 -3.93 -10.92
N GLU A 255 10.74 -5.16 -10.49
CA GLU A 255 10.67 -6.32 -11.39
C GLU A 255 9.60 -6.11 -12.46
N TYR A 256 8.43 -5.59 -12.07
CA TYR A 256 7.34 -5.37 -13.01
C TYR A 256 7.63 -4.23 -13.99
N ARG A 257 8.26 -3.11 -13.55
CA ARG A 257 8.76 -2.08 -14.46
C ARG A 257 9.69 -2.68 -15.54
N ASN A 258 10.69 -3.44 -15.12
CA ASN A 258 11.65 -4.05 -16.02
C ASN A 258 10.96 -5.04 -16.98
N HIS A 259 9.97 -5.79 -16.51
CA HIS A 259 9.15 -6.65 -17.34
C HIS A 259 8.37 -5.88 -18.40
N LEU A 260 7.77 -4.72 -18.03
CA LEU A 260 7.06 -3.87 -19.00
C LEU A 260 8.00 -3.24 -20.02
N LEU A 261 9.16 -2.74 -19.58
CA LEU A 261 10.16 -2.14 -20.49
C LEU A 261 10.72 -3.15 -21.51
N ALA A 262 10.80 -4.43 -21.13
CA ALA A 262 11.25 -5.48 -22.05
C ALA A 262 10.19 -5.86 -23.12
N GLN A 263 8.95 -5.34 -23.01
CA GLN A 263 7.85 -5.61 -23.92
C GLN A 263 7.58 -4.43 -24.88
N VAL A 264 8.22 -3.29 -24.69
CA VAL A 264 8.15 -2.09 -25.51
C VAL A 264 9.39 -2.03 -26.42
#